data_5cdb88c29b443a3291e8afdd8020d59e
#
_entry.id   5cdb88c29b443a3291e8afdd8020d59e
#
_cell.length_a   1.000
_cell.length_b   1.000
_cell.length_c   1.000
_cell.angle_alpha   90.00
_cell.angle_beta   90.00
_cell.angle_gamma   90.00
#
_symmetry.space_group_name_H-M   'P 1'
#
loop_
_entity.id
_entity.type
_entity.pdbx_description
1 polymer ?
#
loop_
_entity_poly.entity_id
_entity_poly.type
_entity_poly.pdbx_seq_one_letter_code
_entity_poly.pdbx_strand_id
1 'polypeptide(L)'
;MSENYRNNGLLPEEAVFDRDTAPRRGSAPVENGGLPFSPTDDEAEAQYSNVLQGKPLHGLIASSTAHGNIQLNAVTHEGTMQSEGVLITIDEEAIQDISAQTFKVLILLLTAATIQLPRANAITAEAINKGRKIQIPLAKYMEACRIKDAKAARTQLNEAIKALYAFSLEWDEVVYEKPEGKSRKVKTTKHHRMRISDHTITQEEGNPVRRGVAEFSLSFDMAEYLSGSYIMPYPDALLSINTHYHPYSIPLGWKLCALQNMNFGTARANTTTVNTLLSAAKGIPRYSALAQRGNIYDRLIYPFDRDLAALVEAGVLSTYWYYRDDGTRIEGGYYKGGKYIESGKLALLSYTKFSALYIHYELKNYPDQTPRIEAKSKRIKAAISRRKAAKKKAEETGDGAQ
;
A
#
# COMPACT_ATOMS: atom_id res chain seq x y z
N MET A 1 20.11 2.58 -39.92
CA MET A 1 20.64 1.81 -38.79
C MET A 1 19.75 2.10 -37.61
N SER A 2 18.85 1.18 -37.34
CA SER A 2 17.84 1.30 -36.27
C SER A 2 18.28 0.39 -35.13
N GLU A 3 18.83 0.97 -34.07
CA GLU A 3 19.18 0.23 -32.88
C GLU A 3 17.95 0.12 -31.95
N ASN A 4 17.59 -1.13 -31.74
CA ASN A 4 16.57 -1.57 -30.81
C ASN A 4 16.98 -1.26 -29.37
N TYR A 5 16.42 -0.22 -28.77
CA TYR A 5 16.38 -0.08 -27.31
C TYR A 5 15.35 -1.06 -26.75
N ARG A 6 15.78 -2.27 -26.43
CA ARG A 6 14.99 -3.18 -25.56
C ARG A 6 15.00 -2.61 -24.16
N ASN A 7 13.83 -2.13 -23.74
CA ASN A 7 13.48 -1.77 -22.37
C ASN A 7 13.60 -2.98 -21.45
N ASN A 8 14.76 -3.16 -20.82
CA ASN A 8 14.97 -4.13 -19.73
C ASN A 8 14.81 -3.47 -18.35
N GLY A 9 13.83 -2.60 -18.20
CA GLY A 9 13.48 -1.91 -16.96
C GLY A 9 12.04 -2.17 -16.49
N LEU A 10 11.42 -3.23 -16.99
CA LEU A 10 10.17 -3.71 -16.44
C LEU A 10 10.46 -4.23 -15.03
N LEU A 11 9.79 -3.63 -14.02
CA LEU A 11 9.43 -4.36 -12.81
C LEU A 11 9.14 -5.79 -13.25
N PRO A 12 9.52 -6.82 -12.50
CA PRO A 12 8.98 -8.13 -12.74
C PRO A 12 7.47 -8.04 -12.52
N GLU A 13 6.73 -7.68 -13.58
CA GLU A 13 5.28 -7.90 -13.67
C GLU A 13 4.96 -9.38 -13.49
N GLU A 14 5.97 -10.19 -13.41
CA GLU A 14 5.96 -11.62 -13.16
C GLU A 14 6.30 -12.03 -11.72
N ALA A 15 6.21 -11.14 -10.74
CA ALA A 15 5.77 -11.60 -9.43
C ALA A 15 4.29 -11.95 -9.57
N VAL A 16 4.02 -12.90 -10.46
CA VAL A 16 2.75 -13.57 -10.61
C VAL A 16 2.35 -13.99 -9.21
N PHE A 17 1.36 -13.30 -8.67
CA PHE A 17 0.66 -13.75 -7.47
C PHE A 17 -0.06 -15.05 -7.86
N ASP A 18 0.69 -16.15 -7.88
CA ASP A 18 0.11 -17.45 -8.05
C ASP A 18 -0.79 -17.70 -6.83
N ARG A 19 -2.11 -17.65 -7.01
CA ARG A 19 -3.08 -17.95 -5.95
C ARG A 19 -2.86 -19.33 -5.34
N ASP A 20 -2.17 -20.25 -6.04
CA ASP A 20 -1.78 -21.55 -5.50
C ASP A 20 -0.53 -21.46 -4.60
N THR A 21 0.29 -20.39 -4.69
CA THR A 21 1.40 -20.11 -3.79
C THR A 21 1.07 -19.03 -2.77
N ALA A 22 -0.04 -18.29 -2.97
CA ALA A 22 -0.61 -17.47 -1.93
C ALA A 22 -0.87 -18.35 -0.71
N PRO A 23 -0.54 -17.90 0.52
CA PRO A 23 -0.90 -18.65 1.70
C PRO A 23 -2.42 -18.77 1.68
N ARG A 24 -2.90 -19.96 1.28
CA ARG A 24 -4.31 -20.26 1.42
C ARG A 24 -4.65 -19.98 2.87
N ARG A 25 -5.33 -18.82 3.08
CA ARG A 25 -6.22 -18.57 4.20
C ARG A 25 -5.82 -19.32 5.47
N GLY A 26 -5.03 -18.69 6.31
CA GLY A 26 -4.61 -19.28 7.58
C GLY A 26 -3.27 -18.70 8.01
N SER A 27 -3.14 -17.37 8.07
CA SER A 27 -2.26 -16.76 9.05
C SER A 27 -2.73 -17.24 10.41
N ALA A 28 -1.79 -17.64 11.28
CA ALA A 28 -2.11 -17.96 12.66
C ALA A 28 -3.01 -16.87 13.24
N PRO A 29 -3.98 -17.20 14.11
CA PRO A 29 -4.73 -16.17 14.80
C PRO A 29 -3.72 -15.22 15.42
N VAL A 30 -3.93 -13.93 15.21
CA VAL A 30 -3.21 -12.90 15.95
C VAL A 30 -3.74 -13.05 17.37
N GLU A 31 -3.03 -13.82 18.20
CA GLU A 31 -3.25 -13.88 19.63
C GLU A 31 -2.75 -12.58 20.24
N ASN A 32 -3.43 -11.50 19.96
CA ASN A 32 -3.33 -10.29 20.75
C ASN A 32 -4.73 -9.74 20.87
N GLY A 33 -5.41 -10.11 21.95
CA GLY A 33 -6.71 -9.57 22.36
C GLY A 33 -6.64 -8.10 22.81
N GLY A 34 -5.61 -7.36 22.42
CA GLY A 34 -5.52 -5.91 22.54
C GLY A 34 -6.18 -5.23 21.35
N LEU A 35 -6.87 -4.13 21.59
CA LEU A 35 -7.25 -3.20 20.55
C LEU A 35 -6.00 -2.86 19.72
N PRO A 36 -6.11 -2.69 18.38
CA PRO A 36 -4.96 -2.50 17.47
C PRO A 36 -4.08 -1.28 17.79
N PHE A 37 -4.39 -0.56 18.84
CA PHE A 37 -3.81 0.70 19.25
C PHE A 37 -3.41 0.75 20.74
N SER A 38 -3.30 -0.38 21.42
CA SER A 38 -2.77 -0.36 22.81
C SER A 38 -1.25 -0.45 22.75
N PRO A 39 -0.51 0.58 23.21
CA PRO A 39 0.90 0.46 23.46
C PRO A 39 1.10 -0.53 24.61
N THR A 40 1.98 -1.49 24.46
CA THR A 40 2.61 -2.15 25.61
C THR A 40 3.65 -1.17 26.16
N ASP A 41 3.72 -1.04 27.50
CA ASP A 41 4.48 -0.04 28.25
C ASP A 41 6.01 -0.18 28.18
N ASP A 42 6.56 -0.92 27.25
CA ASP A 42 8.01 -1.08 27.09
C ASP A 42 8.53 -0.19 25.95
N GLU A 43 9.36 0.77 26.37
CA GLU A 43 10.31 1.65 25.67
C GLU A 43 10.24 1.69 24.13
N ALA A 44 9.88 2.85 23.59
CA ALA A 44 10.26 3.48 22.30
C ALA A 44 10.73 2.61 21.12
N GLU A 45 10.38 1.34 21.05
CA GLU A 45 10.50 0.52 19.86
C GLU A 45 9.48 1.02 18.84
N ALA A 46 9.90 1.19 17.58
CA ALA A 46 9.00 1.56 16.51
C ALA A 46 7.87 0.54 16.46
N GLN A 47 6.65 0.97 16.80
CA GLN A 47 5.49 0.11 16.79
C GLN A 47 5.07 -0.13 15.34
N TYR A 48 4.70 -1.36 15.06
CA TYR A 48 4.19 -1.78 13.77
C TYR A 48 2.77 -2.26 13.89
N SER A 49 1.88 -1.68 13.10
CA SER A 49 0.53 -2.18 12.90
C SER A 49 0.46 -3.06 11.65
N ASN A 50 -0.45 -4.02 11.65
CA ASN A 50 -0.73 -4.84 10.49
C ASN A 50 -1.88 -4.24 9.67
N VAL A 51 -1.67 -4.15 8.37
CA VAL A 51 -2.63 -3.56 7.44
C VAL A 51 -2.91 -4.49 6.26
N LEU A 52 -4.18 -4.51 5.82
CA LEU A 52 -4.56 -5.19 4.59
C LEU A 52 -3.96 -4.50 3.39
N GLN A 53 -3.42 -5.28 2.47
CA GLN A 53 -2.88 -4.77 1.23
C GLN A 53 -3.46 -5.49 0.02
N GLY A 54 -3.54 -4.76 -1.09
CA GLY A 54 -3.95 -5.28 -2.38
C GLY A 54 -3.63 -4.27 -3.47
N LYS A 55 -3.59 -4.70 -4.72
CA LYS A 55 -3.29 -3.84 -5.86
C LYS A 55 -4.09 -2.54 -5.87
N PRO A 56 -5.44 -2.55 -5.68
CA PRO A 56 -6.23 -1.32 -5.70
C PRO A 56 -5.83 -0.33 -4.59
N LEU A 57 -5.48 -0.83 -3.40
CA LEU A 57 -5.07 0.01 -2.27
C LEU A 57 -3.70 0.66 -2.50
N HIS A 58 -2.75 -0.08 -3.11
CA HIS A 58 -1.46 0.50 -3.51
C HIS A 58 -1.65 1.64 -4.51
N GLY A 59 -2.48 1.43 -5.54
CA GLY A 59 -2.81 2.45 -6.52
C GLY A 59 -3.44 3.68 -5.88
N LEU A 60 -4.40 3.48 -4.98
CA LEU A 60 -5.09 4.55 -4.29
C LEU A 60 -4.14 5.36 -3.39
N ILE A 61 -3.31 4.71 -2.57
CA ILE A 61 -2.36 5.42 -1.70
C ILE A 61 -1.27 6.12 -2.51
N ALA A 62 -0.79 5.53 -3.61
CA ALA A 62 0.15 6.19 -4.52
C ALA A 62 -0.44 7.45 -5.17
N SER A 63 -1.77 7.53 -5.30
CA SER A 63 -2.47 8.71 -5.84
C SER A 63 -2.63 9.86 -4.84
N SER A 64 -2.27 9.66 -3.57
CA SER A 64 -2.50 10.63 -2.48
C SER A 64 -1.94 12.04 -2.71
N THR A 65 -1.02 12.19 -3.64
CA THR A 65 -0.39 13.48 -3.99
C THR A 65 -0.77 13.96 -5.39
N ALA A 66 -1.68 13.27 -6.06
CA ALA A 66 -1.95 13.45 -7.49
C ALA A 66 -3.14 14.38 -7.80
N HIS A 67 -3.61 15.19 -6.84
CA HIS A 67 -4.81 16.04 -7.03
C HIS A 67 -4.78 16.88 -8.31
N GLY A 68 -3.62 17.37 -8.73
CA GLY A 68 -3.45 18.12 -9.98
C GLY A 68 -3.55 17.27 -11.27
N ASN A 69 -3.66 15.94 -11.15
CA ASN A 69 -3.74 15.01 -12.27
C ASN A 69 -5.14 14.39 -12.44
N ILE A 70 -6.11 14.85 -11.67
CA ILE A 70 -7.51 14.42 -11.79
C ILE A 70 -8.07 15.01 -13.07
N GLN A 71 -8.55 14.14 -13.96
CA GLN A 71 -9.24 14.54 -15.19
C GLN A 71 -10.74 14.58 -14.91
N LEU A 72 -11.32 15.78 -14.96
CA LEU A 72 -12.75 15.97 -14.82
C LEU A 72 -13.48 15.63 -16.11
N ASN A 73 -14.51 14.82 -16.00
CA ASN A 73 -15.46 14.58 -17.09
C ASN A 73 -16.68 15.47 -16.90
N ALA A 74 -16.84 16.48 -17.74
CA ALA A 74 -17.93 17.45 -17.65
C ALA A 74 -19.34 16.84 -17.87
N VAL A 75 -19.43 15.61 -18.37
CA VAL A 75 -20.73 14.94 -18.62
C VAL A 75 -21.14 14.05 -17.45
N THR A 76 -20.18 13.31 -16.87
CA THR A 76 -20.48 12.40 -15.76
C THR A 76 -20.29 13.05 -14.38
N HIS A 77 -19.75 14.27 -14.32
CA HIS A 77 -19.38 14.93 -13.07
C HIS A 77 -18.46 14.07 -12.18
N GLU A 78 -17.57 13.32 -12.80
CA GLU A 78 -16.62 12.48 -12.11
C GLU A 78 -15.19 12.91 -12.44
N GLY A 79 -14.32 12.84 -11.44
CA GLY A 79 -12.88 12.95 -11.62
C GLY A 79 -12.26 11.58 -11.77
N THR A 80 -11.38 11.41 -12.73
CA THR A 80 -10.65 10.16 -12.95
C THR A 80 -9.16 10.35 -12.88
N MET A 81 -8.45 9.37 -12.30
CA MET A 81 -6.99 9.29 -12.34
C MET A 81 -6.53 7.84 -12.42
N GLN A 82 -5.37 7.62 -13.03
CA GLN A 82 -4.77 6.30 -13.10
C GLN A 82 -3.48 6.21 -12.28
N SER A 83 -3.40 5.20 -11.42
CA SER A 83 -2.26 4.98 -10.54
C SER A 83 -1.95 3.49 -10.37
N GLU A 84 -0.71 3.08 -10.65
CA GLU A 84 -0.22 1.69 -10.52
C GLU A 84 -1.15 0.63 -11.18
N GLY A 85 -1.72 0.96 -12.34
CA GLY A 85 -2.65 0.08 -13.07
C GLY A 85 -4.03 -0.03 -12.43
N VAL A 86 -4.41 0.94 -11.61
CA VAL A 86 -5.74 1.12 -11.03
C VAL A 86 -6.34 2.41 -11.57
N LEU A 87 -7.53 2.34 -12.14
CA LEU A 87 -8.34 3.51 -12.45
C LEU A 87 -9.13 3.87 -11.19
N ILE A 88 -8.97 5.11 -10.75
CA ILE A 88 -9.64 5.66 -9.57
C ILE A 88 -10.64 6.68 -10.09
N THR A 89 -11.90 6.49 -9.75
CA THR A 89 -12.99 7.41 -10.06
C THR A 89 -13.50 8.04 -8.76
N ILE A 90 -13.78 9.34 -8.80
CA ILE A 90 -14.17 10.13 -7.64
C ILE A 90 -15.31 11.06 -8.09
N ASP A 91 -16.37 11.13 -7.30
CA ASP A 91 -17.45 12.08 -7.52
C ASP A 91 -16.91 13.53 -7.44
N GLU A 92 -17.29 14.41 -8.37
CA GLU A 92 -16.75 15.78 -8.51
C GLU A 92 -16.84 16.58 -7.22
N GLU A 93 -17.97 16.47 -6.50
CA GLU A 93 -18.21 17.17 -5.24
C GLU A 93 -17.21 16.78 -4.14
N ALA A 94 -16.70 15.54 -4.16
CA ALA A 94 -15.78 15.03 -3.15
C ALA A 94 -14.31 15.35 -3.44
N ILE A 95 -13.99 15.81 -4.65
CA ILE A 95 -12.59 16.07 -5.05
C ILE A 95 -11.94 17.11 -4.15
N GLN A 96 -12.70 18.12 -3.71
CA GLN A 96 -12.20 19.18 -2.84
C GLN A 96 -11.84 18.68 -1.43
N ASP A 97 -12.48 17.60 -0.97
CA ASP A 97 -12.27 17.03 0.36
C ASP A 97 -11.09 16.04 0.41
N ILE A 98 -10.53 15.70 -0.76
CA ILE A 98 -9.39 14.78 -0.82
C ILE A 98 -8.14 15.48 -0.33
N SER A 99 -7.55 14.94 0.70
CA SER A 99 -6.30 15.43 1.28
C SER A 99 -5.38 14.26 1.64
N ALA A 100 -4.15 14.55 1.99
CA ALA A 100 -3.25 13.54 2.53
C ALA A 100 -3.81 12.88 3.82
N GLN A 101 -4.67 13.58 4.56
CA GLN A 101 -5.37 13.02 5.72
C GLN A 101 -6.37 11.92 5.34
N THR A 102 -7.02 12.03 4.17
CA THR A 102 -7.89 10.97 3.64
C THR A 102 -7.17 9.63 3.56
N PHE A 103 -5.91 9.64 3.12
CA PHE A 103 -5.11 8.41 3.00
C PHE A 103 -4.60 7.89 4.34
N LYS A 104 -4.32 8.76 5.31
CA LYS A 104 -4.04 8.34 6.70
C LYS A 104 -5.25 7.66 7.32
N VAL A 105 -6.44 8.23 7.14
CA VAL A 105 -7.70 7.64 7.60
C VAL A 105 -7.95 6.30 6.90
N LEU A 106 -7.69 6.20 5.60
CA LEU A 106 -7.77 4.93 4.86
C LEU A 106 -6.85 3.86 5.48
N ILE A 107 -5.59 4.19 5.78
CA ILE A 107 -4.65 3.26 6.41
C ILE A 107 -5.18 2.81 7.78
N LEU A 108 -5.71 3.72 8.58
CA LEU A 108 -6.32 3.36 9.88
C LEU A 108 -7.54 2.46 9.73
N LEU A 109 -8.41 2.73 8.75
CA LEU A 109 -9.56 1.88 8.42
C LEU A 109 -9.10 0.47 8.02
N LEU A 110 -8.08 0.37 7.17
CA LEU A 110 -7.53 -0.91 6.73
C LEU A 110 -6.86 -1.67 7.89
N THR A 111 -6.25 -0.95 8.83
CA THR A 111 -5.69 -1.54 10.06
C THR A 111 -6.79 -2.13 10.92
N ALA A 112 -7.86 -1.39 11.16
CA ALA A 112 -9.02 -1.88 11.89
C ALA A 112 -9.71 -3.05 11.16
N ALA A 113 -9.84 -2.95 9.83
CA ALA A 113 -10.38 -4.02 8.98
C ALA A 113 -9.54 -5.31 9.06
N THR A 114 -8.22 -5.21 9.28
CA THR A 114 -7.35 -6.38 9.42
C THR A 114 -7.78 -7.28 10.58
N ILE A 115 -8.35 -6.70 11.62
CA ILE A 115 -8.80 -7.40 12.83
C ILE A 115 -10.25 -7.84 12.70
N GLN A 116 -11.11 -7.00 12.12
CA GLN A 116 -12.55 -7.23 12.12
C GLN A 116 -13.01 -8.15 10.98
N LEU A 117 -12.34 -8.10 9.81
CA LEU A 117 -12.74 -8.91 8.67
C LEU A 117 -12.39 -10.38 8.86
N PRO A 118 -13.30 -11.29 8.47
CA PRO A 118 -13.06 -12.72 8.57
C PRO A 118 -11.92 -13.16 7.64
N ARG A 119 -11.19 -14.19 8.07
CA ARG A 119 -10.04 -14.72 7.36
C ARG A 119 -10.17 -16.22 7.11
N ALA A 120 -9.55 -16.70 6.05
CA ALA A 120 -9.46 -18.12 5.74
C ALA A 120 -10.84 -18.81 5.69
N ASN A 121 -11.00 -19.88 6.46
CA ASN A 121 -12.22 -20.69 6.49
C ASN A 121 -13.40 -20.00 7.17
N ALA A 122 -13.18 -18.84 7.82
CA ALA A 122 -14.24 -18.08 8.49
C ALA A 122 -14.94 -17.07 7.55
N ILE A 123 -14.57 -17.02 6.25
CA ILE A 123 -15.19 -16.11 5.29
C ILE A 123 -16.58 -16.63 4.93
N THR A 124 -17.58 -15.98 5.50
CA THR A 124 -19.00 -16.15 5.17
C THR A 124 -19.60 -14.77 4.91
N ALA A 125 -20.72 -14.72 4.17
CA ALA A 125 -21.40 -13.45 3.91
C ALA A 125 -21.85 -12.76 5.20
N GLU A 126 -22.27 -13.51 6.21
CA GLU A 126 -22.66 -12.98 7.52
C GLU A 126 -21.45 -12.37 8.25
N ALA A 127 -20.32 -13.10 8.30
CA ALA A 127 -19.10 -12.61 8.94
C ALA A 127 -18.54 -11.38 8.24
N ILE A 128 -18.61 -11.31 6.90
CA ILE A 128 -18.23 -10.11 6.14
C ILE A 128 -19.15 -8.94 6.51
N ASN A 129 -20.47 -9.15 6.51
CA ASN A 129 -21.44 -8.08 6.83
C ASN A 129 -21.25 -7.53 8.25
N LYS A 130 -20.86 -8.38 9.21
CA LYS A 130 -20.52 -7.94 10.56
C LYS A 130 -19.20 -7.19 10.61
N GLY A 131 -18.15 -7.71 9.93
CA GLY A 131 -16.79 -7.17 9.99
C GLY A 131 -16.56 -5.92 9.15
N ARG A 132 -17.42 -5.61 8.16
CA ARG A 132 -17.26 -4.47 7.25
C ARG A 132 -17.63 -3.11 7.86
N LYS A 133 -18.31 -3.10 9.01
CA LYS A 133 -18.65 -1.90 9.77
C LYS A 133 -17.50 -1.56 10.70
N ILE A 134 -16.73 -0.54 10.35
CA ILE A 134 -15.49 -0.16 11.04
C ILE A 134 -15.73 1.09 11.85
N GLN A 135 -15.21 1.11 13.06
CA GLN A 135 -15.28 2.27 13.95
C GLN A 135 -13.88 2.78 14.25
N ILE A 136 -13.68 4.09 14.13
CA ILE A 136 -12.44 4.78 14.51
C ILE A 136 -12.78 5.76 15.63
N PRO A 137 -12.30 5.52 16.88
CA PRO A 137 -12.38 6.51 17.94
C PRO A 137 -11.58 7.77 17.58
N LEU A 138 -12.16 8.95 17.77
CA LEU A 138 -11.49 10.23 17.49
C LEU A 138 -10.17 10.34 18.26
N ALA A 139 -10.13 9.87 19.51
CA ALA A 139 -8.93 9.87 20.33
C ALA A 139 -7.79 9.07 19.67
N LYS A 140 -8.10 7.91 19.07
CA LYS A 140 -7.11 7.07 18.38
C LYS A 140 -6.60 7.71 17.09
N TYR A 141 -7.49 8.38 16.34
CA TYR A 141 -7.09 9.17 15.18
C TYR A 141 -6.14 10.32 15.58
N MET A 142 -6.47 11.03 16.65
CA MET A 142 -5.65 12.11 17.19
C MET A 142 -4.26 11.62 17.61
N GLU A 143 -4.20 10.50 18.32
CA GLU A 143 -2.97 9.86 18.77
C GLU A 143 -2.10 9.43 17.57
N ALA A 144 -2.64 8.67 16.65
CA ALA A 144 -1.93 8.16 15.48
C ALA A 144 -1.37 9.27 14.57
N CYS A 145 -2.15 10.34 14.38
CA CYS A 145 -1.76 11.47 13.54
C CYS A 145 -1.07 12.61 14.31
N ARG A 146 -0.87 12.45 15.62
CA ARG A 146 -0.31 13.48 16.54
C ARG A 146 -1.04 14.82 16.48
N ILE A 147 -2.37 14.80 16.35
CA ILE A 147 -3.21 15.99 16.30
C ILE A 147 -3.62 16.37 17.72
N LYS A 148 -3.32 17.60 18.14
CA LYS A 148 -3.64 18.07 19.51
C LYS A 148 -5.03 18.71 19.61
N ASP A 149 -5.53 19.32 18.55
CA ASP A 149 -6.81 19.99 18.51
C ASP A 149 -7.94 19.02 18.12
N ALA A 150 -8.83 18.70 19.05
CA ALA A 150 -9.95 17.80 18.84
C ALA A 150 -10.98 18.31 17.82
N LYS A 151 -11.14 19.64 17.70
CA LYS A 151 -12.05 20.22 16.71
C LYS A 151 -11.49 20.04 15.30
N ALA A 152 -10.23 20.38 15.10
CA ALA A 152 -9.53 20.16 13.83
C ALA A 152 -9.50 18.68 13.46
N ALA A 153 -9.20 17.78 14.40
CA ALA A 153 -9.19 16.34 14.18
C ALA A 153 -10.58 15.82 13.75
N ARG A 154 -11.65 16.29 14.37
CA ARG A 154 -13.02 15.91 14.01
C ARG A 154 -13.37 16.37 12.59
N THR A 155 -13.03 17.60 12.23
CA THR A 155 -13.27 18.15 10.88
C THR A 155 -12.51 17.32 9.84
N GLN A 156 -11.20 17.11 10.03
CA GLN A 156 -10.36 16.32 9.12
C GLN A 156 -10.86 14.88 8.98
N LEU A 157 -11.27 14.23 10.08
CA LEU A 157 -11.77 12.86 10.04
C LEU A 157 -13.11 12.77 9.28
N ASN A 158 -14.01 13.76 9.48
CA ASN A 158 -15.26 13.83 8.75
C ASN A 158 -15.04 14.01 7.24
N GLU A 159 -14.20 14.98 6.85
CA GLU A 159 -13.85 15.24 5.44
C GLU A 159 -13.20 14.00 4.80
N ALA A 160 -12.25 13.38 5.48
CA ALA A 160 -11.59 12.19 4.99
C ALA A 160 -12.56 11.04 4.76
N ILE A 161 -13.49 10.79 5.69
CA ILE A 161 -14.50 9.74 5.54
C ILE A 161 -15.47 10.05 4.39
N LYS A 162 -15.91 11.29 4.27
CA LYS A 162 -16.76 11.73 3.15
C LYS A 162 -16.07 11.49 1.81
N ALA A 163 -14.80 11.88 1.70
CA ALA A 163 -14.03 11.62 0.50
C ALA A 163 -13.92 10.12 0.19
N LEU A 164 -13.69 9.25 1.20
CA LEU A 164 -13.60 7.81 1.01
C LEU A 164 -14.89 7.16 0.52
N TYR A 165 -16.05 7.71 0.83
CA TYR A 165 -17.33 7.22 0.29
C TYR A 165 -17.47 7.45 -1.22
N ALA A 166 -16.80 8.47 -1.76
CA ALA A 166 -16.87 8.83 -3.16
C ALA A 166 -15.93 8.03 -4.09
N PHE A 167 -15.01 7.22 -3.52
CA PHE A 167 -14.06 6.48 -4.35
C PHE A 167 -14.63 5.20 -4.95
N SER A 168 -14.42 5.04 -6.27
CA SER A 168 -14.58 3.80 -7.01
C SER A 168 -13.26 3.39 -7.64
N LEU A 169 -12.95 2.11 -7.61
CA LEU A 169 -11.67 1.54 -8.07
C LEU A 169 -11.92 0.49 -9.14
N GLU A 170 -11.16 0.57 -10.25
CA GLU A 170 -11.20 -0.42 -11.32
C GLU A 170 -9.77 -0.91 -11.61
N TRP A 171 -9.59 -2.21 -11.72
CA TRP A 171 -8.28 -2.78 -12.05
C TRP A 171 -8.39 -4.17 -12.66
N ASP A 172 -7.36 -4.54 -13.40
CA ASP A 172 -7.22 -5.89 -13.92
C ASP A 172 -6.34 -6.74 -13.01
N GLU A 173 -6.80 -7.95 -12.74
CA GLU A 173 -6.05 -8.97 -12.02
C GLU A 173 -5.78 -10.16 -12.95
N VAL A 174 -4.51 -10.52 -13.09
CA VAL A 174 -4.13 -11.72 -13.83
C VAL A 174 -4.20 -12.93 -12.91
N VAL A 175 -5.06 -13.88 -13.28
CA VAL A 175 -5.26 -15.10 -12.52
C VAL A 175 -4.85 -16.30 -13.37
N TYR A 176 -4.09 -17.21 -12.78
CA TYR A 176 -3.73 -18.48 -13.43
C TYR A 176 -4.63 -19.59 -12.89
N GLU A 177 -5.67 -19.92 -13.63
CA GLU A 177 -6.63 -20.96 -13.27
C GLU A 177 -6.31 -22.25 -14.02
N LYS A 178 -6.52 -23.39 -13.37
CA LYS A 178 -6.46 -24.69 -14.01
C LYS A 178 -7.89 -25.10 -14.34
N PRO A 179 -8.37 -24.93 -15.60
CA PRO A 179 -9.70 -25.32 -15.97
C PRO A 179 -9.88 -26.84 -15.80
N GLU A 180 -11.09 -27.25 -15.46
CA GLU A 180 -11.45 -28.66 -15.34
C GLU A 180 -11.10 -29.42 -16.64
N GLY A 181 -10.43 -30.56 -16.52
CA GLY A 181 -10.00 -31.38 -17.68
C GLY A 181 -8.70 -30.88 -18.39
N LYS A 182 -8.10 -29.76 -18.02
CA LYS A 182 -6.84 -29.30 -18.62
C LYS A 182 -5.64 -29.53 -17.71
N SER A 183 -4.53 -30.01 -18.32
CA SER A 183 -3.25 -30.22 -17.60
C SER A 183 -2.49 -28.94 -17.32
N ARG A 184 -2.71 -27.88 -18.10
CA ARG A 184 -2.00 -26.60 -18.01
C ARG A 184 -2.88 -25.50 -17.40
N LYS A 185 -2.25 -24.63 -16.60
CA LYS A 185 -2.89 -23.40 -16.13
C LYS A 185 -3.11 -22.46 -17.31
N VAL A 186 -4.26 -21.81 -17.33
CA VAL A 186 -4.62 -20.79 -18.32
C VAL A 186 -4.53 -19.43 -17.63
N LYS A 187 -3.87 -18.47 -18.28
CA LYS A 187 -3.83 -17.07 -17.85
C LYS A 187 -5.18 -16.44 -18.21
N THR A 188 -5.88 -15.96 -17.21
CA THR A 188 -7.14 -15.22 -17.38
C THR A 188 -7.00 -13.85 -16.72
N THR A 189 -7.44 -12.81 -17.41
CA THR A 189 -7.53 -11.47 -16.83
C THR A 189 -8.93 -11.28 -16.27
N LYS A 190 -9.04 -10.98 -14.98
CA LYS A 190 -10.30 -10.61 -14.33
C LYS A 190 -10.33 -9.09 -14.17
N HIS A 191 -11.35 -8.46 -14.68
CA HIS A 191 -11.63 -7.05 -14.47
C HIS A 191 -12.45 -6.90 -13.19
N HIS A 192 -11.99 -6.02 -12.32
CA HIS A 192 -12.64 -5.68 -11.06
C HIS A 192 -13.08 -4.22 -11.08
N ARG A 193 -14.29 -3.97 -10.61
CA ARG A 193 -14.82 -2.63 -10.35
C ARG A 193 -15.52 -2.64 -9.01
N MET A 194 -15.08 -1.83 -8.06
CA MET A 194 -15.61 -1.81 -6.71
C MET A 194 -15.63 -0.39 -6.15
N ARG A 195 -16.68 -0.04 -5.42
CA ARG A 195 -16.66 1.12 -4.53
C ARG A 195 -15.95 0.76 -3.23
N ILE A 196 -15.33 1.74 -2.58
CA ILE A 196 -14.74 1.52 -1.25
C ILE A 196 -15.85 1.34 -0.22
N SER A 197 -16.96 2.07 -0.37
CA SER A 197 -18.13 1.99 0.50
C SER A 197 -19.42 1.84 -0.29
N ASP A 198 -20.41 1.19 0.32
CA ASP A 198 -21.79 1.15 -0.19
C ASP A 198 -22.59 2.40 0.21
N HIS A 199 -22.15 3.15 1.21
CA HIS A 199 -22.82 4.36 1.63
C HIS A 199 -22.56 5.52 0.68
N THR A 200 -23.62 6.13 0.21
CA THR A 200 -23.63 7.50 -0.27
C THR A 200 -24.06 8.38 0.89
N ILE A 201 -23.27 9.37 1.28
CA ILE A 201 -23.71 10.35 2.27
C ILE A 201 -24.77 11.20 1.57
N THR A 202 -26.02 11.03 1.96
CA THR A 202 -27.05 12.01 1.65
C THR A 202 -26.81 13.26 2.52
N GLN A 203 -27.11 14.45 2.00
CA GLN A 203 -26.93 15.71 2.75
C GLN A 203 -27.66 15.68 4.12
N GLU A 204 -28.63 14.81 4.29
CA GLU A 204 -29.43 14.66 5.51
C GLU A 204 -28.74 13.81 6.62
N GLU A 205 -27.75 12.98 6.30
CA GLU A 205 -27.17 12.06 7.29
C GLU A 205 -26.16 12.70 8.27
N GLY A 206 -25.76 13.94 8.04
CA GLY A 206 -24.92 14.70 8.97
C GLY A 206 -23.44 14.22 9.02
N ASN A 207 -22.78 14.49 10.12
CA ASN A 207 -21.37 14.20 10.30
C ASN A 207 -21.12 12.70 10.63
N PRO A 208 -20.19 12.04 9.91
CA PRO A 208 -19.77 10.65 10.21
C PRO A 208 -19.24 10.45 11.64
N VAL A 209 -18.64 11.48 12.25
CA VAL A 209 -18.14 11.43 13.62
C VAL A 209 -19.23 11.82 14.62
N ARG A 210 -19.81 10.81 15.26
CA ARG A 210 -20.83 10.99 16.30
C ARG A 210 -20.29 10.53 17.65
N ARG A 211 -20.52 11.29 18.71
CA ARG A 211 -20.10 10.96 20.08
C ARG A 211 -18.61 10.57 20.22
N GLY A 212 -17.73 11.17 19.39
CA GLY A 212 -16.30 10.87 19.41
C GLY A 212 -15.88 9.59 18.71
N VAL A 213 -16.76 8.97 17.92
CA VAL A 213 -16.46 7.80 17.10
C VAL A 213 -16.87 8.08 15.66
N ALA A 214 -16.00 7.77 14.72
CA ALA A 214 -16.32 7.76 13.30
C ALA A 214 -16.72 6.34 12.89
N GLU A 215 -17.81 6.22 12.15
CA GLU A 215 -18.28 4.95 11.57
C GLU A 215 -18.05 4.96 10.06
N PHE A 216 -17.54 3.84 9.55
CA PHE A 216 -17.30 3.64 8.13
C PHE A 216 -17.73 2.22 7.74
N SER A 217 -18.50 2.08 6.67
CA SER A 217 -18.89 0.79 6.14
C SER A 217 -18.19 0.55 4.81
N LEU A 218 -17.29 -0.45 4.78
CA LEU A 218 -16.77 -0.95 3.51
C LEU A 218 -17.91 -1.53 2.66
N SER A 219 -17.81 -1.41 1.33
CA SER A 219 -18.69 -2.18 0.45
C SER A 219 -18.52 -3.68 0.70
N PHE A 220 -19.56 -4.46 0.40
CA PHE A 220 -19.48 -5.90 0.57
C PHE A 220 -18.35 -6.49 -0.28
N ASP A 221 -18.28 -6.09 -1.55
CA ASP A 221 -17.28 -6.58 -2.50
C ASP A 221 -15.86 -6.22 -2.07
N MET A 222 -15.65 -4.99 -1.58
CA MET A 222 -14.35 -4.55 -1.05
C MET A 222 -13.98 -5.33 0.21
N ALA A 223 -14.91 -5.56 1.12
CA ALA A 223 -14.68 -6.32 2.33
C ALA A 223 -14.38 -7.80 2.02
N GLU A 224 -15.06 -8.40 1.05
CA GLU A 224 -14.78 -9.76 0.57
C GLU A 224 -13.39 -9.84 -0.07
N TYR A 225 -13.07 -8.91 -0.96
CA TYR A 225 -11.73 -8.82 -1.56
C TYR A 225 -10.63 -8.69 -0.51
N LEU A 226 -10.82 -7.79 0.46
CA LEU A 226 -9.87 -7.58 1.55
C LEU A 226 -9.73 -8.77 2.48
N SER A 227 -10.81 -9.53 2.70
CA SER A 227 -10.76 -10.77 3.48
C SER A 227 -9.83 -11.83 2.87
N GLY A 228 -9.66 -11.81 1.55
CA GLY A 228 -8.70 -12.64 0.81
C GLY A 228 -7.31 -12.02 0.65
N SER A 229 -7.12 -10.76 1.00
CA SER A 229 -5.90 -10.00 0.73
C SER A 229 -4.76 -10.32 1.71
N TYR A 230 -3.54 -9.90 1.35
CA TYR A 230 -2.35 -10.06 2.20
C TYR A 230 -2.34 -9.05 3.34
N ILE A 231 -1.57 -9.36 4.37
CA ILE A 231 -1.27 -8.47 5.49
C ILE A 231 0.17 -7.99 5.34
N MET A 232 0.37 -6.70 5.56
CA MET A 232 1.66 -6.04 5.54
C MET A 232 1.86 -5.30 6.87
N PRO A 233 3.00 -5.47 7.55
CA PRO A 233 3.35 -4.60 8.65
C PRO A 233 3.73 -3.21 8.12
N TYR A 234 3.27 -2.16 8.79
CA TYR A 234 3.70 -0.79 8.53
C TYR A 234 3.99 -0.07 9.85
N PRO A 235 4.97 0.84 9.89
CA PRO A 235 5.30 1.56 11.12
C PRO A 235 4.24 2.63 11.40
N ASP A 236 3.72 2.65 12.63
CA ASP A 236 2.69 3.61 13.06
C ASP A 236 3.18 5.05 12.96
N ALA A 237 4.49 5.27 13.12
CA ALA A 237 5.16 6.54 12.93
C ALA A 237 4.88 7.18 11.56
N LEU A 238 4.57 6.40 10.52
CA LEU A 238 4.22 6.91 9.19
C LEU A 238 3.02 7.87 9.24
N LEU A 239 2.01 7.56 10.07
CA LEU A 239 0.81 8.38 10.19
C LEU A 239 1.06 9.70 10.92
N SER A 240 2.12 9.79 11.73
CA SER A 240 2.47 11.00 12.49
C SER A 240 3.13 12.11 11.66
N ILE A 241 3.61 11.80 10.45
CA ILE A 241 4.32 12.76 9.61
C ILE A 241 3.38 13.87 9.15
N ASN A 242 3.83 15.12 9.23
CA ASN A 242 3.06 16.25 8.75
C ASN A 242 3.08 16.32 7.21
N THR A 243 2.00 15.87 6.60
CA THR A 243 1.87 15.79 5.14
C THR A 243 1.69 17.14 4.44
N HIS A 244 1.46 18.23 5.19
CA HIS A 244 1.49 19.57 4.61
C HIS A 244 2.92 19.95 4.17
N TYR A 245 3.92 19.62 4.99
CA TYR A 245 5.33 19.86 4.68
C TYR A 245 5.98 18.72 3.90
N HIS A 246 5.48 17.48 4.06
CA HIS A 246 6.03 16.26 3.49
C HIS A 246 4.96 15.47 2.73
N PRO A 247 4.45 16.01 1.61
CA PRO A 247 3.30 15.42 0.91
C PRO A 247 3.58 14.02 0.35
N TYR A 248 4.82 13.71 0.02
CA TYR A 248 5.20 12.42 -0.58
C TYR A 248 5.58 11.35 0.44
N SER A 249 5.71 11.70 1.72
CA SER A 249 6.15 10.75 2.76
C SER A 249 5.24 9.53 2.90
N ILE A 250 3.91 9.73 2.84
CA ILE A 250 2.95 8.61 2.96
C ILE A 250 3.09 7.62 1.81
N PRO A 251 3.00 8.01 0.52
CA PRO A 251 3.13 7.05 -0.57
C PRO A 251 4.53 6.45 -0.67
N LEU A 252 5.60 7.20 -0.36
CA LEU A 252 6.96 6.67 -0.32
C LEU A 252 7.13 5.64 0.79
N GLY A 253 6.76 5.97 2.03
CA GLY A 253 6.84 5.06 3.18
C GLY A 253 6.00 3.80 2.98
N TRP A 254 4.77 3.95 2.47
CA TRP A 254 3.92 2.82 2.12
C TRP A 254 4.56 1.90 1.08
N LYS A 255 5.14 2.47 0.01
CA LYS A 255 5.82 1.70 -1.03
C LYS A 255 7.05 0.96 -0.50
N LEU A 256 7.84 1.61 0.35
CA LEU A 256 9.00 0.96 0.98
C LEU A 256 8.57 -0.22 1.86
N CYS A 257 7.52 -0.08 2.67
CA CYS A 257 6.96 -1.19 3.46
C CYS A 257 6.47 -2.34 2.57
N ALA A 258 5.79 -2.02 1.47
CA ALA A 258 5.31 -3.03 0.53
C ALA A 258 6.47 -3.78 -0.14
N LEU A 259 7.50 -3.07 -0.59
CA LEU A 259 8.70 -3.66 -1.19
C LEU A 259 9.45 -4.53 -0.17
N GLN A 260 9.58 -4.08 1.07
CA GLN A 260 10.19 -4.86 2.15
C GLN A 260 9.42 -6.15 2.41
N ASN A 261 8.08 -6.07 2.52
CA ASN A 261 7.24 -7.24 2.75
C ASN A 261 7.29 -8.25 1.59
N MET A 262 7.36 -7.76 0.34
CA MET A 262 7.45 -8.63 -0.84
C MET A 262 8.81 -9.30 -0.98
N ASN A 263 9.88 -8.55 -0.70
CA ASN A 263 11.27 -8.98 -0.93
C ASN A 263 11.95 -9.53 0.32
N PHE A 264 11.25 -9.67 1.42
CA PHE A 264 11.82 -10.14 2.68
C PHE A 264 12.54 -11.49 2.50
N GLY A 265 13.76 -11.57 3.00
CA GLY A 265 14.60 -12.77 2.88
C GLY A 265 15.21 -12.99 1.50
N THR A 266 15.15 -12.03 0.58
CA THR A 266 15.82 -12.07 -0.73
C THR A 266 16.96 -11.07 -0.78
N ALA A 267 17.85 -11.23 -1.77
CA ALA A 267 18.93 -10.27 -2.03
C ALA A 267 18.43 -8.86 -2.42
N ARG A 268 17.15 -8.73 -2.76
CA ARG A 268 16.50 -7.45 -3.10
C ARG A 268 15.80 -6.80 -1.91
N ALA A 269 15.83 -7.44 -0.74
CA ALA A 269 15.37 -6.79 0.49
C ALA A 269 16.15 -5.48 0.69
N ASN A 270 15.48 -4.46 1.20
CA ASN A 270 16.08 -3.16 1.50
C ASN A 270 16.64 -2.38 0.30
N THR A 271 16.37 -2.81 -0.94
CA THR A 271 16.84 -2.10 -2.13
C THR A 271 15.74 -1.85 -3.14
N THR A 272 15.77 -0.68 -3.78
CA THR A 272 14.84 -0.31 -4.84
C THR A 272 15.49 0.73 -5.76
N THR A 273 14.82 1.13 -6.83
CA THR A 273 15.28 2.22 -7.70
C THR A 273 14.54 3.51 -7.38
N VAL A 274 15.18 4.66 -7.60
CA VAL A 274 14.51 5.97 -7.51
C VAL A 274 13.28 5.98 -8.41
N ASN A 275 13.38 5.44 -9.64
CA ASN A 275 12.26 5.39 -10.58
C ASN A 275 11.04 4.63 -10.02
N THR A 276 11.27 3.53 -9.31
CA THR A 276 10.18 2.77 -8.64
C THR A 276 9.47 3.62 -7.59
N LEU A 277 10.19 4.39 -6.79
CA LEU A 277 9.60 5.26 -5.78
C LEU A 277 8.92 6.48 -6.40
N LEU A 278 9.49 7.07 -7.46
CA LEU A 278 8.84 8.16 -8.22
C LEU A 278 7.51 7.71 -8.82
N SER A 279 7.38 6.45 -9.23
CA SER A 279 6.11 5.92 -9.73
C SER A 279 5.04 5.82 -8.65
N ALA A 280 5.43 5.66 -7.39
CA ALA A 280 4.51 5.60 -6.25
C ALA A 280 4.09 6.98 -5.73
N ALA A 281 4.84 8.04 -6.02
CA ALA A 281 4.54 9.42 -5.61
C ALA A 281 4.05 10.24 -6.81
N LYS A 282 2.82 10.02 -7.23
CA LYS A 282 2.24 10.56 -8.49
C LYS A 282 2.17 12.09 -8.57
N GLY A 283 2.21 12.79 -7.45
CA GLY A 283 2.27 14.26 -7.42
C GLY A 283 3.63 14.83 -7.78
N ILE A 284 4.69 14.02 -7.79
CA ILE A 284 6.01 14.45 -8.24
C ILE A 284 5.99 14.58 -9.77
N PRO A 285 6.36 15.75 -10.34
CA PRO A 285 6.30 15.97 -11.76
C PRO A 285 7.13 14.95 -12.55
N ARG A 286 6.56 14.42 -13.63
CA ARG A 286 7.30 13.54 -14.54
C ARG A 286 8.28 14.34 -15.41
N TYR A 287 9.29 13.66 -15.94
CA TYR A 287 10.30 14.27 -16.81
C TYR A 287 9.72 15.11 -17.95
N SER A 288 8.68 14.63 -18.63
CA SER A 288 8.04 15.39 -19.72
C SER A 288 7.52 16.76 -19.29
N ALA A 289 7.02 16.86 -18.04
CA ALA A 289 6.56 18.13 -17.49
C ALA A 289 7.72 19.02 -16.99
N LEU A 290 8.85 18.41 -16.61
CA LEU A 290 10.04 19.13 -16.15
C LEU A 290 10.92 19.60 -17.29
N ALA A 291 11.02 18.84 -18.39
CA ALA A 291 11.85 19.17 -19.54
C ALA A 291 11.50 20.53 -20.16
N GLN A 292 10.23 20.95 -20.05
CA GLN A 292 9.76 22.24 -20.59
C GLN A 292 10.01 23.43 -19.63
N ARG A 293 10.23 23.21 -18.34
CA ARG A 293 10.21 24.27 -17.32
C ARG A 293 11.50 24.43 -16.51
N GLY A 294 12.51 23.61 -16.75
CA GLY A 294 13.79 23.66 -16.01
C GLY A 294 13.65 23.29 -14.52
N ASN A 295 14.72 23.48 -13.78
CA ASN A 295 14.80 23.33 -12.31
C ASN A 295 14.34 21.97 -11.77
N ILE A 296 15.04 20.94 -12.23
CA ILE A 296 14.80 19.54 -11.80
C ILE A 296 15.06 19.39 -10.31
N TYR A 297 16.03 20.10 -9.79
CA TYR A 297 16.39 19.98 -8.38
C TYR A 297 15.21 20.37 -7.47
N ASP A 298 14.73 21.61 -7.55
CA ASP A 298 13.67 22.10 -6.64
C ASP A 298 12.32 21.40 -6.84
N ARG A 299 12.03 20.93 -8.06
CA ARG A 299 10.72 20.36 -8.37
C ARG A 299 10.63 18.86 -8.22
N LEU A 300 11.76 18.16 -8.22
CA LEU A 300 11.80 16.70 -8.15
C LEU A 300 12.75 16.19 -7.07
N ILE A 301 14.06 16.52 -7.18
CA ILE A 301 15.08 15.90 -6.33
C ILE A 301 14.91 16.35 -4.88
N TYR A 302 14.82 17.67 -4.65
CA TYR A 302 14.66 18.24 -3.33
C TYR A 302 13.40 17.73 -2.57
N PRO A 303 12.18 17.82 -3.12
CA PRO A 303 10.99 17.34 -2.40
C PRO A 303 11.01 15.82 -2.17
N PHE A 304 11.56 15.05 -3.11
CA PHE A 304 11.68 13.61 -2.97
C PHE A 304 12.66 13.22 -1.85
N ASP A 305 13.86 13.80 -1.86
CA ASP A 305 14.91 13.50 -0.87
C ASP A 305 14.52 14.03 0.52
N ARG A 306 13.95 15.23 0.60
CA ARG A 306 13.43 15.82 1.84
C ARG A 306 12.39 14.92 2.50
N ASP A 307 11.47 14.35 1.71
CA ASP A 307 10.41 13.50 2.23
C ASP A 307 10.92 12.11 2.64
N LEU A 308 11.98 11.59 2.00
CA LEU A 308 12.71 10.41 2.49
C LEU A 308 13.44 10.71 3.81
N ALA A 309 14.08 11.86 3.92
CA ALA A 309 14.72 12.30 5.17
C ALA A 309 13.69 12.47 6.30
N ALA A 310 12.47 12.94 5.98
CA ALA A 310 11.39 13.04 6.96
C ALA A 310 10.92 11.65 7.46
N LEU A 311 11.00 10.61 6.63
CA LEU A 311 10.76 9.24 7.09
C LEU A 311 11.80 8.77 8.11
N VAL A 312 13.05 9.20 7.96
CA VAL A 312 14.10 8.92 8.97
C VAL A 312 13.87 9.71 10.25
N GLU A 313 13.57 11.00 10.14
CA GLU A 313 13.29 11.86 11.31
C GLU A 313 12.10 11.36 12.12
N ALA A 314 11.05 10.89 11.44
CA ALA A 314 9.87 10.31 12.08
C ALA A 314 10.12 8.91 12.67
N GLY A 315 11.24 8.27 12.38
CA GLY A 315 11.56 6.92 12.84
C GLY A 315 10.89 5.79 12.04
N VAL A 316 10.41 6.08 10.84
CA VAL A 316 9.95 5.07 9.87
C VAL A 316 11.13 4.31 9.27
N LEU A 317 12.17 5.05 8.90
CA LEU A 317 13.44 4.50 8.44
C LEU A 317 14.51 4.71 9.53
N SER A 318 15.45 3.78 9.65
CA SER A 318 16.69 4.00 10.40
C SER A 318 17.70 4.76 9.55
N THR A 319 17.74 4.47 8.25
CA THR A 319 18.66 5.13 7.32
C THR A 319 18.23 4.90 5.87
N TYR A 320 18.78 5.72 4.97
CA TYR A 320 18.75 5.48 3.54
C TYR A 320 19.97 6.13 2.88
N TRP A 321 20.35 5.61 1.69
CA TRP A 321 21.33 6.25 0.81
C TRP A 321 21.11 5.84 -0.63
N TYR A 322 21.62 6.66 -1.54
CA TYR A 322 21.62 6.38 -2.95
C TYR A 322 22.93 5.71 -3.36
N TYR A 323 22.88 4.93 -4.42
CA TYR A 323 24.07 4.41 -5.06
C TYR A 323 23.87 4.24 -6.56
N ARG A 324 24.98 4.28 -7.29
CA ARG A 324 25.01 4.05 -8.71
C ARG A 324 25.15 2.55 -9.00
N ASP A 325 24.98 2.17 -10.26
CA ASP A 325 25.22 0.80 -10.75
C ASP A 325 26.66 0.33 -10.51
N ASP A 326 27.64 1.23 -10.48
CA ASP A 326 29.03 0.94 -10.11
C ASP A 326 29.26 0.75 -8.59
N GLY A 327 28.23 0.84 -7.77
CA GLY A 327 28.30 0.74 -6.31
C GLY A 327 28.72 2.03 -5.60
N THR A 328 28.98 3.13 -6.31
CA THR A 328 29.33 4.41 -5.70
C THR A 328 28.18 4.96 -4.86
N ARG A 329 28.40 5.11 -3.56
CA ARG A 329 27.43 5.64 -2.61
C ARG A 329 27.31 7.16 -2.71
N ILE A 330 26.07 7.66 -2.62
CA ILE A 330 25.73 9.08 -2.55
C ILE A 330 24.82 9.25 -1.33
N GLU A 331 25.26 10.08 -0.38
CA GLU A 331 24.43 10.41 0.78
C GLU A 331 23.27 11.30 0.36
N GLY A 332 22.06 11.02 0.91
CA GLY A 332 20.94 11.93 0.84
C GLY A 332 21.05 13.09 1.82
N GLY A 333 20.11 14.00 1.79
CA GLY A 333 19.95 15.02 2.81
C GLY A 333 19.48 14.44 4.15
N TYR A 334 19.50 15.25 5.19
CA TYR A 334 19.09 14.84 6.53
C TYR A 334 18.54 16.02 7.34
N TYR A 335 17.82 15.71 8.44
CA TYR A 335 17.35 16.74 9.36
C TYR A 335 18.34 16.98 10.50
N LYS A 336 18.56 18.26 10.83
CA LYS A 336 19.32 18.70 11.99
C LYS A 336 18.63 19.89 12.63
N GLY A 337 18.21 19.74 13.90
CA GLY A 337 17.49 20.80 14.62
C GLY A 337 16.20 21.23 13.94
N GLY A 338 15.45 20.30 13.34
CA GLY A 338 14.19 20.57 12.62
C GLY A 338 14.36 21.21 11.24
N LYS A 339 15.61 21.41 10.76
CA LYS A 339 15.89 21.93 9.41
C LYS A 339 16.45 20.82 8.53
N TYR A 340 15.94 20.75 7.30
CA TYR A 340 16.48 19.86 6.29
C TYR A 340 17.80 20.41 5.74
N ILE A 341 18.83 19.56 5.73
CA ILE A 341 20.16 19.84 5.19
C ILE A 341 20.31 19.07 3.88
N GLU A 342 20.47 19.79 2.79
CA GLU A 342 20.51 19.23 1.44
C GLU A 342 21.81 18.46 1.16
N SER A 343 21.71 17.45 0.29
CA SER A 343 22.86 16.79 -0.30
C SER A 343 23.35 17.55 -1.54
N GLY A 344 24.46 18.21 -1.44
CA GLY A 344 25.08 18.93 -2.57
C GLY A 344 25.41 18.01 -3.76
N LYS A 345 25.62 16.71 -3.53
CA LYS A 345 25.89 15.73 -4.59
C LYS A 345 24.63 15.41 -5.41
N LEU A 346 23.46 15.37 -4.78
CA LEU A 346 22.19 15.16 -5.47
C LEU A 346 21.80 16.37 -6.31
N ALA A 347 22.10 17.58 -5.83
CA ALA A 347 21.78 18.83 -6.52
C ALA A 347 22.43 18.93 -7.92
N LEU A 348 23.53 18.22 -8.14
CA LEU A 348 24.27 18.23 -9.41
C LEU A 348 23.78 17.19 -10.42
N LEU A 349 22.75 16.40 -10.10
CA LEU A 349 22.29 15.33 -10.98
C LEU A 349 21.23 15.82 -11.97
N SER A 350 21.36 15.35 -13.22
CA SER A 350 20.27 15.44 -14.20
C SER A 350 19.16 14.45 -13.84
N TYR A 351 17.95 14.64 -14.40
CA TYR A 351 16.84 13.72 -14.24
C TYR A 351 17.22 12.26 -14.54
N THR A 352 17.86 12.03 -15.70
CA THR A 352 18.24 10.67 -16.11
C THR A 352 19.20 10.02 -15.14
N LYS A 353 20.19 10.79 -14.66
CA LYS A 353 21.15 10.29 -13.66
C LYS A 353 20.49 10.03 -12.31
N PHE A 354 19.56 10.90 -11.86
CA PHE A 354 18.85 10.73 -10.61
C PHE A 354 17.87 9.55 -10.65
N SER A 355 17.06 9.44 -11.69
CA SER A 355 16.07 8.35 -11.83
C SER A 355 16.72 6.97 -11.98
N ALA A 356 17.97 6.91 -12.48
CA ALA A 356 18.74 5.67 -12.61
C ALA A 356 19.42 5.23 -11.29
N LEU A 357 19.40 6.04 -10.23
CA LEU A 357 19.98 5.65 -8.96
C LEU A 357 19.17 4.53 -8.31
N TYR A 358 19.90 3.70 -7.56
CA TYR A 358 19.35 2.77 -6.59
C TYR A 358 19.27 3.45 -5.23
N ILE A 359 18.34 2.99 -4.40
CA ILE A 359 18.19 3.38 -3.01
C ILE A 359 18.33 2.13 -2.16
N HIS A 360 19.24 2.16 -1.20
CA HIS A 360 19.22 1.28 -0.05
C HIS A 360 18.47 1.98 1.07
N TYR A 361 17.60 1.24 1.77
CA TYR A 361 16.82 1.75 2.90
C TYR A 361 16.68 0.68 3.97
N GLU A 362 16.58 1.11 5.21
CA GLU A 362 16.33 0.22 6.34
C GLU A 362 15.11 0.73 7.10
N LEU A 363 14.06 -0.08 7.16
CA LEU A 363 12.91 0.19 8.01
C LEU A 363 13.33 -0.03 9.47
N LYS A 364 13.06 0.96 10.34
CA LYS A 364 13.46 0.91 11.73
C LYS A 364 12.68 -0.19 12.47
N ASN A 365 13.38 -1.14 13.10
CA ASN A 365 12.79 -2.26 13.85
C ASN A 365 11.74 -3.06 13.06
N TYR A 366 11.97 -3.30 11.76
CA TYR A 366 11.02 -4.05 10.93
C TYR A 366 10.82 -5.48 11.50
N PRO A 367 9.56 -5.93 11.68
CA PRO A 367 9.27 -7.22 12.27
C PRO A 367 9.89 -8.38 11.48
N ASP A 368 10.49 -9.33 12.18
CA ASP A 368 11.02 -10.54 11.55
C ASP A 368 9.88 -11.36 10.91
N GLN A 369 9.94 -11.54 9.60
CA GLN A 369 8.97 -12.33 8.84
C GLN A 369 9.42 -13.78 8.61
N THR A 370 10.57 -14.18 9.14
CA THR A 370 11.11 -15.54 9.00
C THR A 370 10.13 -16.62 9.44
N PRO A 371 9.46 -16.53 10.61
CA PRO A 371 8.49 -17.53 11.04
C PRO A 371 7.33 -17.69 10.04
N ARG A 372 6.87 -16.61 9.43
CA ARG A 372 5.81 -16.61 8.42
C ARG A 372 6.27 -17.31 7.13
N ILE A 373 7.50 -17.05 6.68
CA ILE A 373 8.09 -17.68 5.49
C ILE A 373 8.28 -19.17 5.72
N GLU A 374 8.79 -19.57 6.87
CA GLU A 374 8.96 -20.97 7.24
C GLU A 374 7.64 -21.72 7.32
N ALA A 375 6.62 -21.12 7.95
CA ALA A 375 5.29 -21.70 8.01
C ALA A 375 4.69 -21.89 6.61
N LYS A 376 4.88 -20.92 5.71
CA LYS A 376 4.48 -21.01 4.29
C LYS A 376 5.22 -22.14 3.59
N SER A 377 6.55 -22.23 3.75
CA SER A 377 7.36 -23.28 3.14
C SER A 377 6.96 -24.68 3.63
N LYS A 378 6.74 -24.87 4.92
CA LYS A 378 6.23 -26.13 5.51
C LYS A 378 4.88 -26.53 4.92
N ARG A 379 3.94 -25.57 4.76
CA ARG A 379 2.63 -25.83 4.16
C ARG A 379 2.73 -26.22 2.68
N ILE A 380 3.57 -25.56 1.90
CA ILE A 380 3.81 -25.90 0.49
C ILE A 380 4.38 -27.30 0.38
N LYS A 381 5.41 -27.63 1.17
CA LYS A 381 6.01 -28.99 1.18
C LYS A 381 4.97 -30.05 1.56
N ALA A 382 4.14 -29.81 2.56
CA ALA A 382 3.06 -30.72 2.96
C ALA A 382 2.01 -30.88 1.85
N ALA A 383 1.62 -29.83 1.15
CA ALA A 383 0.67 -29.89 0.05
C ALA A 383 1.24 -30.68 -1.15
N ILE A 384 2.54 -30.48 -1.49
CA ILE A 384 3.23 -31.25 -2.53
C ILE A 384 3.28 -32.74 -2.16
N SER A 385 3.63 -33.06 -0.90
CA SER A 385 3.68 -34.45 -0.43
C SER A 385 2.31 -35.12 -0.50
N ARG A 386 1.23 -34.43 -0.09
CA ARG A 386 -0.14 -34.93 -0.20
C ARG A 386 -0.55 -35.18 -1.66
N ARG A 387 -0.21 -34.28 -2.57
CA ARG A 387 -0.48 -34.44 -4.01
C ARG A 387 0.27 -35.64 -4.60
N LYS A 388 1.54 -35.85 -4.22
CA LYS A 388 2.33 -37.01 -4.65
C LYS A 388 1.73 -38.30 -4.11
N ALA A 389 1.32 -38.35 -2.84
CA ALA A 389 0.68 -39.53 -2.25
C ALA A 389 -0.66 -39.85 -2.90
N ALA A 390 -1.49 -38.81 -3.17
CA ALA A 390 -2.77 -39.00 -3.88
C ALA A 390 -2.58 -39.51 -5.31
N LYS A 391 -1.54 -39.00 -6.02
CA LYS A 391 -1.21 -39.48 -7.36
C LYS A 391 -0.76 -40.94 -7.35
N LYS A 392 0.12 -41.32 -6.41
CA LYS A 392 0.56 -42.71 -6.25
C LYS A 392 -0.60 -43.65 -5.94
N LYS A 393 -1.50 -43.26 -5.05
CA LYS A 393 -2.70 -44.05 -4.73
C LYS A 393 -3.65 -44.20 -5.92
N ALA A 394 -3.79 -43.19 -6.77
CA ALA A 394 -4.58 -43.27 -7.98
C ALA A 394 -3.96 -44.18 -9.05
N GLU A 395 -2.65 -44.24 -9.15
CA GLU A 395 -1.92 -45.15 -10.02
C GLU A 395 -2.03 -46.60 -9.54
N GLU A 396 -1.97 -46.85 -8.24
CA GLU A 396 -2.13 -48.19 -7.63
C GLU A 396 -3.56 -48.73 -7.72
N THR A 397 -4.59 -47.84 -7.76
CA THR A 397 -5.99 -48.25 -7.90
C THR A 397 -6.45 -48.37 -9.37
N GLY A 398 -5.70 -47.81 -10.32
CA GLY A 398 -6.03 -47.85 -11.75
C GLY A 398 -5.55 -49.10 -12.48
N ASP A 399 -4.61 -49.86 -11.92
CA ASP A 399 -4.04 -51.08 -12.55
C ASP A 399 -4.88 -52.37 -12.27
N GLY A 400 -6.00 -52.24 -11.58
CA GLY A 400 -6.89 -53.37 -11.23
C GLY A 400 -8.12 -53.52 -12.11
N ALA A 401 -8.24 -52.75 -13.18
CA ALA A 401 -9.40 -52.82 -14.10
C ALA A 401 -8.93 -53.07 -15.55
N GLN A 402 -8.46 -54.28 -15.82
CA GLN A 402 -8.43 -54.90 -17.15
C GLN A 402 -9.20 -56.19 -17.13
#